data_3e5a28702542eacdb1b7281508a4288f
#
_entry.id   3e5a28702542eacdb1b7281508a4288f
#
_cell.length_a   1.000
_cell.length_b   1.000
_cell.length_c   1.000
_cell.angle_alpha   90.00
_cell.angle_beta   90.00
_cell.angle_gamma   90.00
#
_symmetry.space_group_name_H-M   'P 1'
#
loop_
_entity.id
_entity.type
_entity.pdbx_description
1 polymer ?
#
loop_
_entity_poly.entity_id
_entity_poly.type
_entity_poly.pdbx_seq_one_letter_code
_entity_poly.pdbx_strand_id
1 'polypeptide(L)'
;MPPKDSSRESHFPAIEKKYGESMKYWFAVMKKVEGKKYPEQIAHLRENFGFSQTHANALVMYSRGSKSAKRFDKPSDYFKSIDPKQAKTLKAIFRVITKKYPKLELVIAWNQPMLKIDTKYVFGASVTKKYILIAPWSTKVISKFRSKLTDYTVNKKTIAVPNDWKVDEKLLQQMAKARLAE
;
A
#
# COMPACT_ATOMS: atom_id res chain seq x y z
N MET A 1 -9.99 24.38 -8.46
CA MET A 1 -10.60 23.80 -7.24
C MET A 1 -9.49 23.50 -6.23
N PRO A 2 -9.61 23.89 -4.98
CA PRO A 2 -8.66 23.43 -3.96
C PRO A 2 -8.65 21.90 -3.91
N PRO A 3 -7.50 21.27 -3.64
CA PRO A 3 -7.43 19.82 -3.56
C PRO A 3 -8.39 19.34 -2.46
N LYS A 4 -9.26 18.39 -2.81
CA LYS A 4 -10.20 17.79 -1.86
C LYS A 4 -9.41 17.17 -0.70
N ASP A 5 -9.71 17.57 0.52
CA ASP A 5 -9.05 16.99 1.69
C ASP A 5 -9.26 15.47 1.69
N SER A 6 -8.16 14.74 1.57
CA SER A 6 -8.14 13.27 1.52
C SER A 6 -7.96 12.63 2.90
N SER A 7 -7.93 13.44 3.98
CA SER A 7 -7.91 12.92 5.34
C SER A 7 -9.25 12.23 5.65
N ARG A 8 -9.20 11.19 6.47
CA ARG A 8 -10.45 10.54 6.90
C ARG A 8 -11.19 11.39 7.91
N GLU A 9 -10.50 12.28 8.58
CA GLU A 9 -11.05 13.26 9.53
C GLU A 9 -11.97 14.26 8.82
N SER A 10 -11.79 14.51 7.53
CA SER A 10 -12.68 15.37 6.74
C SER A 10 -14.14 14.88 6.72
N HIS A 11 -14.39 13.60 7.03
CA HIS A 11 -15.73 13.04 7.16
C HIS A 11 -16.35 13.24 8.55
N PHE A 12 -15.57 13.59 9.57
CA PHE A 12 -16.04 13.62 10.95
C PHE A 12 -17.18 14.62 11.21
N PRO A 13 -17.11 15.87 10.75
CA PRO A 13 -18.22 16.79 10.92
C PRO A 13 -19.54 16.31 10.29
N ALA A 14 -19.44 15.65 9.14
CA ALA A 14 -20.60 15.08 8.47
C ALA A 14 -21.15 13.85 9.20
N ILE A 15 -20.29 13.05 9.83
CA ILE A 15 -20.67 11.91 10.67
C ILE A 15 -21.41 12.39 11.90
N GLU A 16 -20.85 13.34 12.65
CA GLU A 16 -21.48 13.92 13.84
C GLU A 16 -22.84 14.54 13.52
N LYS A 17 -22.92 15.36 12.48
CA LYS A 17 -24.15 15.98 12.02
C LYS A 17 -25.22 14.97 11.63
N LYS A 18 -24.83 13.89 10.92
CA LYS A 18 -25.78 12.93 10.37
C LYS A 18 -26.29 11.92 11.39
N TYR A 19 -25.44 11.49 12.31
CA TYR A 19 -25.76 10.41 13.26
C TYR A 19 -25.97 10.91 14.70
N GLY A 20 -25.85 12.21 14.93
CA GLY A 20 -26.28 12.88 16.18
C GLY A 20 -25.33 12.72 17.37
N GLU A 21 -24.22 12.01 17.22
CA GLU A 21 -23.26 11.73 18.29
C GLU A 21 -21.87 12.24 17.95
N SER A 22 -21.09 12.61 18.99
CA SER A 22 -19.71 13.11 18.82
C SER A 22 -18.75 12.02 18.33
N MET A 23 -17.64 12.42 17.71
CA MET A 23 -16.59 11.46 17.32
C MET A 23 -16.02 10.69 18.50
N LYS A 24 -16.00 11.27 19.70
CA LYS A 24 -15.62 10.57 20.94
C LYS A 24 -16.52 9.36 21.19
N TYR A 25 -17.83 9.52 21.04
CA TYR A 25 -18.79 8.42 21.14
C TYR A 25 -18.52 7.35 20.07
N TRP A 26 -18.34 7.76 18.82
CA TRP A 26 -18.09 6.83 17.71
C TRP A 26 -16.78 6.06 17.86
N PHE A 27 -15.72 6.67 18.40
CA PHE A 27 -14.50 5.95 18.72
C PHE A 27 -14.69 4.93 19.87
N ALA A 28 -15.53 5.23 20.84
CA ALA A 28 -15.88 4.27 21.89
C ALA A 28 -16.68 3.08 21.33
N VAL A 29 -17.58 3.32 20.37
CA VAL A 29 -18.28 2.25 19.63
C VAL A 29 -17.28 1.38 18.88
N MET A 30 -16.33 1.98 18.16
CA MET A 30 -15.31 1.25 17.43
C MET A 30 -14.39 0.41 18.33
N LYS A 31 -14.10 0.90 19.53
CA LYS A 31 -13.30 0.16 20.51
C LYS A 31 -13.99 -1.15 20.95
N LYS A 32 -15.31 -1.19 21.02
CA LYS A 32 -16.08 -2.41 21.36
C LYS A 32 -15.95 -3.51 20.29
N VAL A 33 -15.65 -3.13 19.05
CA VAL A 33 -15.47 -4.05 17.93
C VAL A 33 -14.01 -4.11 17.45
N GLU A 34 -13.09 -3.61 18.26
CA GLU A 34 -11.64 -3.74 18.01
C GLU A 34 -11.28 -5.23 17.92
N GLY A 35 -10.42 -5.58 16.97
CA GLY A 35 -10.05 -6.99 16.72
C GLY A 35 -10.98 -7.75 15.77
N LYS A 36 -12.23 -7.31 15.53
CA LYS A 36 -13.08 -7.90 14.50
C LYS A 36 -12.51 -7.62 13.09
N LYS A 37 -12.88 -8.47 12.13
CA LYS A 37 -12.50 -8.26 10.73
C LYS A 37 -13.16 -7.00 10.17
N TYR A 38 -12.52 -6.38 9.16
CA TYR A 38 -13.03 -5.17 8.51
C TYR A 38 -14.51 -5.26 8.08
N PRO A 39 -14.98 -6.34 7.39
CA PRO A 39 -16.38 -6.45 6.99
C PRO A 39 -17.34 -6.45 8.18
N GLU A 40 -16.96 -7.08 9.30
CA GLU A 40 -17.77 -7.15 10.51
C GLU A 40 -17.90 -5.77 11.20
N GLN A 41 -16.81 -4.99 11.19
CA GLN A 41 -16.82 -3.62 11.71
C GLN A 41 -17.70 -2.70 10.85
N ILE A 42 -17.65 -2.85 9.53
CA ILE A 42 -18.54 -2.12 8.59
C ILE A 42 -20.00 -2.51 8.82
N ALA A 43 -20.31 -3.81 8.90
CA ALA A 43 -21.65 -4.32 9.15
C ALA A 43 -22.19 -3.78 10.48
N HIS A 44 -21.39 -3.80 11.54
CA HIS A 44 -21.77 -3.28 12.85
C HIS A 44 -22.25 -1.82 12.80
N LEU A 45 -21.52 -0.94 12.11
CA LEU A 45 -21.91 0.47 11.98
C LEU A 45 -23.15 0.65 11.10
N ARG A 46 -23.28 -0.12 10.03
CA ARG A 46 -24.38 0.01 9.09
C ARG A 46 -25.68 -0.55 9.63
N GLU A 47 -25.63 -1.71 10.25
CA GLU A 47 -26.81 -2.43 10.74
C GLU A 47 -27.33 -1.85 12.05
N ASN A 48 -26.44 -1.44 12.97
CA ASN A 48 -26.86 -0.97 14.29
C ASN A 48 -27.05 0.56 14.37
N PHE A 49 -26.44 1.33 13.47
CA PHE A 49 -26.42 2.80 13.52
C PHE A 49 -26.77 3.48 12.20
N GLY A 50 -27.14 2.72 11.17
CA GLY A 50 -27.58 3.27 9.88
C GLY A 50 -26.49 4.00 9.08
N PHE A 51 -25.20 3.70 9.33
CA PHE A 51 -24.12 4.35 8.62
C PHE A 51 -24.14 4.08 7.11
N SER A 52 -23.87 5.13 6.32
CA SER A 52 -23.56 4.95 4.90
C SER A 52 -22.23 4.20 4.75
N GLN A 53 -22.05 3.51 3.62
CA GLN A 53 -20.79 2.80 3.32
C GLN A 53 -19.58 3.73 3.42
N THR A 54 -19.69 4.97 2.90
CA THR A 54 -18.59 5.96 2.91
C THR A 54 -18.21 6.37 4.33
N HIS A 55 -19.19 6.70 5.19
CA HIS A 55 -18.93 7.10 6.57
C HIS A 55 -18.43 5.93 7.42
N ALA A 56 -19.03 4.74 7.27
CA ALA A 56 -18.54 3.53 7.93
C ALA A 56 -17.07 3.22 7.55
N ASN A 57 -16.77 3.28 6.26
CA ASN A 57 -15.38 3.08 5.79
C ASN A 57 -14.42 4.13 6.37
N ALA A 58 -14.79 5.41 6.38
CA ALA A 58 -13.94 6.46 6.93
C ALA A 58 -13.63 6.20 8.42
N LEU A 59 -14.65 5.92 9.23
CA LEU A 59 -14.50 5.66 10.66
C LEU A 59 -13.73 4.37 10.95
N VAL A 60 -14.08 3.25 10.30
CA VAL A 60 -13.41 1.96 10.49
C VAL A 60 -11.93 2.05 10.10
N MET A 61 -11.63 2.62 8.94
CA MET A 61 -10.24 2.73 8.48
C MET A 61 -9.42 3.67 9.34
N TYR A 62 -10.02 4.78 9.83
CA TYR A 62 -9.36 5.67 10.78
C TYR A 62 -9.02 4.94 12.09
N SER A 63 -9.99 4.23 12.68
CA SER A 63 -9.79 3.44 13.89
C SER A 63 -8.74 2.34 13.74
N ARG A 64 -8.54 1.85 12.51
CA ARG A 64 -7.47 0.89 12.14
C ARG A 64 -6.13 1.56 11.83
N GLY A 65 -5.99 2.86 12.08
CA GLY A 65 -4.74 3.63 11.91
C GLY A 65 -4.53 4.22 10.51
N SER A 66 -5.45 4.08 9.57
CA SER A 66 -5.39 4.71 8.26
C SER A 66 -6.01 6.11 8.30
N LYS A 67 -5.18 7.13 8.42
CA LYS A 67 -5.63 8.53 8.55
C LYS A 67 -5.96 9.23 7.22
N SER A 68 -5.51 8.68 6.09
CA SER A 68 -5.71 9.30 4.78
C SER A 68 -6.27 8.31 3.76
N ALA A 69 -7.14 8.81 2.89
CA ALA A 69 -7.61 8.14 1.67
C ALA A 69 -6.90 8.66 0.41
N LYS A 70 -5.77 9.37 0.59
CA LYS A 70 -4.98 9.93 -0.51
C LYS A 70 -4.63 8.87 -1.54
N ARG A 71 -4.94 9.14 -2.80
CA ARG A 71 -4.52 8.35 -3.94
C ARG A 71 -3.43 9.07 -4.68
N PHE A 72 -2.53 8.30 -5.28
CA PHE A 72 -1.44 8.83 -6.10
C PHE A 72 -1.77 8.57 -7.56
N ASP A 73 -1.61 9.59 -8.38
CA ASP A 73 -1.76 9.48 -9.84
C ASP A 73 -0.40 9.26 -10.52
N LYS A 74 0.66 9.79 -9.91
CA LYS A 74 2.02 9.72 -10.45
C LYS A 74 2.99 9.11 -9.45
N PRO A 75 3.98 8.32 -9.91
CA PRO A 75 5.04 7.78 -9.03
C PRO A 75 5.81 8.88 -8.28
N SER A 76 6.03 10.04 -8.90
CA SER A 76 6.68 11.19 -8.28
C SER A 76 6.00 11.65 -6.99
N ASP A 77 4.66 11.63 -6.96
CA ASP A 77 3.88 12.07 -5.81
C ASP A 77 3.94 11.06 -4.67
N TYR A 78 3.97 9.76 -5.01
CA TYR A 78 4.23 8.70 -4.04
C TYR A 78 5.60 8.88 -3.40
N PHE A 79 6.66 9.07 -4.19
CA PHE A 79 8.02 9.25 -3.67
C PHE A 79 8.20 10.49 -2.80
N LYS A 80 7.46 11.58 -3.09
CA LYS A 80 7.45 12.78 -2.24
C LYS A 80 6.71 12.59 -0.91
N SER A 81 5.82 11.62 -0.82
CA SER A 81 4.97 11.37 0.35
C SER A 81 5.58 10.45 1.40
N ILE A 82 6.69 9.80 1.10
CA ILE A 82 7.37 8.84 1.98
C ILE A 82 8.68 9.41 2.52
N ASP A 83 9.27 8.72 3.48
CA ASP A 83 10.58 9.09 4.04
C ASP A 83 11.65 9.21 2.93
N PRO A 84 12.51 10.25 2.94
CA PRO A 84 13.52 10.47 1.90
C PRO A 84 14.50 9.29 1.72
N LYS A 85 14.88 8.59 2.79
CA LYS A 85 15.76 7.41 2.71
C LYS A 85 15.06 6.27 1.99
N GLN A 86 13.81 6.00 2.37
CA GLN A 86 12.98 5.01 1.68
C GLN A 86 12.76 5.37 0.21
N ALA A 87 12.48 6.66 -0.09
CA ALA A 87 12.31 7.14 -1.45
C ALA A 87 13.56 6.92 -2.31
N LYS A 88 14.75 7.17 -1.74
CA LYS A 88 16.04 6.92 -2.40
C LYS A 88 16.21 5.44 -2.76
N THR A 89 15.96 4.55 -1.80
CA THR A 89 16.07 3.10 -2.00
C THR A 89 15.03 2.60 -3.01
N LEU A 90 13.78 3.04 -2.91
CA LEU A 90 12.72 2.67 -3.84
C LEU A 90 13.04 3.09 -5.28
N LYS A 91 13.50 4.32 -5.48
CA LYS A 91 13.94 4.81 -6.80
C LYS A 91 15.09 4.00 -7.35
N ALA A 92 16.04 3.59 -6.50
CA ALA A 92 17.16 2.74 -6.92
C ALA A 92 16.67 1.36 -7.36
N ILE A 93 15.73 0.74 -6.64
CA ILE A 93 15.11 -0.55 -7.01
C ILE A 93 14.53 -0.49 -8.43
N PHE A 94 13.67 0.49 -8.70
CA PHE A 94 13.05 0.62 -10.01
C PHE A 94 14.07 0.94 -11.11
N ARG A 95 15.04 1.83 -10.82
CA ARG A 95 16.07 2.24 -11.78
C ARG A 95 16.93 1.06 -12.25
N VAL A 96 17.38 0.18 -11.35
CA VAL A 96 18.24 -0.97 -11.74
C VAL A 96 17.49 -1.97 -12.60
N ILE A 97 16.17 -2.10 -12.41
CA ILE A 97 15.32 -2.95 -13.24
C ILE A 97 15.10 -2.32 -14.61
N THR A 98 14.70 -1.04 -14.66
CA THR A 98 14.41 -0.34 -15.92
C THR A 98 15.65 -0.10 -16.77
N LYS A 99 16.84 0.05 -16.14
CA LYS A 99 18.12 0.11 -16.86
C LYS A 99 18.33 -1.10 -17.76
N LYS A 100 17.94 -2.29 -17.30
CA LYS A 100 18.06 -3.54 -18.08
C LYS A 100 16.85 -3.81 -18.98
N TYR A 101 15.68 -3.37 -18.55
CA TYR A 101 14.41 -3.57 -19.25
C TYR A 101 13.73 -2.23 -19.53
N PRO A 102 14.26 -1.44 -20.49
CA PRO A 102 13.80 -0.05 -20.71
C PRO A 102 12.37 0.07 -21.25
N LYS A 103 11.77 -1.02 -21.70
CA LYS A 103 10.35 -1.07 -22.10
C LYS A 103 9.37 -1.12 -20.93
N LEU A 104 9.87 -1.32 -19.70
CA LEU A 104 9.03 -1.30 -18.51
C LEU A 104 8.68 0.15 -18.14
N GLU A 105 7.41 0.40 -17.93
CA GLU A 105 6.86 1.67 -17.49
C GLU A 105 6.63 1.67 -15.99
N LEU A 106 7.05 2.75 -15.31
CA LEU A 106 6.75 2.96 -13.90
C LEU A 106 5.43 3.72 -13.75
N VAL A 107 4.44 3.08 -13.17
CA VAL A 107 3.09 3.60 -12.97
C VAL A 107 2.65 3.49 -11.52
N ILE A 108 1.51 4.12 -11.17
CA ILE A 108 0.81 3.82 -9.93
C ILE A 108 -0.29 2.79 -10.20
N ALA A 109 -0.25 1.68 -9.49
CA ALA A 109 -1.33 0.70 -9.45
C ALA A 109 -1.55 0.25 -8.00
N TRP A 110 -2.82 0.08 -7.59
CA TRP A 110 -3.18 -0.20 -6.18
C TRP A 110 -2.54 0.78 -5.19
N ASN A 111 -2.44 2.05 -5.60
CA ASN A 111 -1.88 3.15 -4.82
C ASN A 111 -0.39 3.01 -4.46
N GLN A 112 0.37 2.25 -5.23
CA GLN A 112 1.81 2.02 -5.06
C GLN A 112 2.54 1.99 -6.40
N PRO A 113 3.86 2.28 -6.44
CA PRO A 113 4.63 2.24 -7.68
C PRO A 113 4.82 0.80 -8.17
N MET A 114 4.58 0.61 -9.46
CA MET A 114 4.63 -0.67 -10.16
C MET A 114 5.32 -0.52 -11.51
N LEU A 115 6.16 -1.47 -11.87
CA LEU A 115 6.64 -1.65 -13.24
C LEU A 115 5.70 -2.56 -14.00
N LYS A 116 5.29 -2.12 -15.19
CA LYS A 116 4.46 -2.89 -16.12
C LYS A 116 5.02 -2.82 -17.55
N ILE A 117 4.61 -3.75 -18.37
CA ILE A 117 4.69 -3.70 -19.82
C ILE A 117 3.33 -4.09 -20.38
N ASP A 118 2.76 -3.27 -21.26
CA ASP A 118 1.38 -3.42 -21.72
C ASP A 118 0.40 -3.57 -20.54
N THR A 119 -0.27 -4.69 -20.44
CA THR A 119 -1.21 -5.03 -19.34
C THR A 119 -0.57 -5.84 -18.23
N LYS A 120 0.70 -6.27 -18.38
CA LYS A 120 1.39 -7.18 -17.47
C LYS A 120 2.17 -6.42 -16.41
N TYR A 121 1.81 -6.58 -15.15
CA TYR A 121 2.61 -6.10 -14.03
C TYR A 121 3.78 -7.05 -13.75
N VAL A 122 4.97 -6.47 -13.63
CA VAL A 122 6.23 -7.21 -13.53
C VAL A 122 6.86 -7.11 -12.17
N PHE A 123 6.91 -5.91 -11.58
CA PHE A 123 7.55 -5.67 -10.30
C PHE A 123 6.90 -4.50 -9.57
N GLY A 124 6.73 -4.63 -8.28
CA GLY A 124 6.22 -3.56 -7.43
C GLY A 124 7.01 -3.40 -6.15
N ALA A 125 6.91 -2.24 -5.55
CA ALA A 125 7.46 -2.00 -4.23
C ALA A 125 6.65 -0.96 -3.46
N SER A 126 6.57 -1.14 -2.14
CA SER A 126 5.88 -0.24 -1.24
C SER A 126 6.64 -0.13 0.09
N VAL A 127 6.34 0.91 0.86
CA VAL A 127 6.99 1.15 2.14
C VAL A 127 6.09 0.83 3.32
N THR A 128 6.70 0.35 4.40
CA THR A 128 6.11 0.29 5.73
C THR A 128 6.92 1.19 6.67
N LYS A 129 6.50 1.31 7.92
CA LYS A 129 7.32 2.06 8.92
C LYS A 129 8.71 1.45 9.13
N LYS A 130 8.85 0.12 9.00
CA LYS A 130 10.08 -0.61 9.39
C LYS A 130 10.92 -1.08 8.20
N TYR A 131 10.32 -1.31 7.04
CA TYR A 131 10.99 -1.92 5.89
C TYR A 131 10.28 -1.58 4.57
N ILE A 132 10.94 -1.88 3.48
CA ILE A 132 10.38 -1.85 2.13
C ILE A 132 9.90 -3.25 1.77
N LEU A 133 8.71 -3.35 1.19
CA LEU A 133 8.19 -4.58 0.59
C LEU A 133 8.42 -4.53 -0.91
N ILE A 134 9.12 -5.52 -1.45
CA ILE A 134 9.29 -5.72 -2.89
C ILE A 134 8.49 -6.95 -3.35
N ALA A 135 7.97 -6.90 -4.57
CA ALA A 135 7.12 -7.95 -5.12
C ALA A 135 7.41 -8.18 -6.61
N PRO A 136 7.90 -9.35 -7.03
CA PRO A 136 8.08 -9.70 -8.44
C PRO A 136 6.76 -10.04 -9.14
N TRP A 137 5.64 -9.73 -8.53
CA TRP A 137 4.26 -9.94 -8.99
C TRP A 137 3.93 -11.36 -9.46
N SER A 138 4.66 -12.35 -8.92
CA SER A 138 4.47 -13.78 -9.15
C SER A 138 4.94 -14.60 -7.94
N THR A 139 4.08 -15.48 -7.45
CA THR A 139 4.44 -16.43 -6.39
C THR A 139 5.40 -17.50 -6.87
N LYS A 140 5.34 -17.86 -8.17
CA LYS A 140 6.28 -18.80 -8.79
C LYS A 140 7.70 -18.23 -8.82
N VAL A 141 7.84 -16.93 -9.15
CA VAL A 141 9.13 -16.25 -9.10
C VAL A 141 9.68 -16.24 -7.67
N ILE A 142 8.88 -15.88 -6.66
CA ILE A 142 9.33 -15.94 -5.26
C ILE A 142 9.81 -17.34 -4.90
N SER A 143 9.05 -18.37 -5.22
CA SER A 143 9.43 -19.77 -4.95
C SER A 143 10.74 -20.15 -5.64
N LYS A 144 10.91 -19.79 -6.90
CA LYS A 144 12.13 -20.05 -7.68
C LYS A 144 13.38 -19.40 -7.07
N PHE A 145 13.23 -18.23 -6.47
CA PHE A 145 14.35 -17.48 -5.88
C PHE A 145 14.54 -17.71 -4.38
N ARG A 146 13.73 -18.58 -3.76
CA ARG A 146 13.70 -18.74 -2.30
C ARG A 146 15.07 -19.06 -1.68
N SER A 147 15.88 -19.89 -2.35
CA SER A 147 17.25 -20.22 -1.89
C SER A 147 18.22 -19.03 -1.90
N LYS A 148 17.92 -17.97 -2.68
CA LYS A 148 18.70 -16.73 -2.75
C LYS A 148 18.17 -15.63 -1.83
N LEU A 149 17.12 -15.92 -1.07
CA LEU A 149 16.40 -14.97 -0.21
C LEU A 149 16.51 -15.31 1.27
N THR A 150 17.53 -16.10 1.65
CA THR A 150 17.73 -16.57 3.04
C THR A 150 17.92 -15.45 4.05
N ASP A 151 18.50 -14.33 3.61
CA ASP A 151 18.76 -13.15 4.45
C ASP A 151 17.56 -12.19 4.57
N TYR A 152 16.42 -12.54 3.95
CA TYR A 152 15.24 -11.69 3.90
C TYR A 152 14.01 -12.37 4.48
N THR A 153 13.08 -11.59 5.01
CA THR A 153 11.75 -12.10 5.38
C THR A 153 10.90 -12.26 4.11
N VAL A 154 10.62 -13.52 3.76
CA VAL A 154 9.86 -13.86 2.55
C VAL A 154 8.44 -14.23 2.90
N ASN A 155 7.49 -13.40 2.44
CA ASN A 155 6.06 -13.65 2.52
C ASN A 155 5.55 -14.37 1.25
N LYS A 156 4.28 -14.74 1.23
CA LYS A 156 3.65 -15.42 0.07
C LYS A 156 3.81 -14.64 -1.26
N LYS A 157 3.73 -13.31 -1.22
CA LYS A 157 3.73 -12.44 -2.41
C LYS A 157 4.77 -11.32 -2.37
N THR A 158 5.46 -11.14 -1.25
CA THR A 158 6.38 -10.03 -1.03
C THR A 158 7.63 -10.48 -0.29
N ILE A 159 8.67 -9.68 -0.43
CA ILE A 159 9.95 -9.84 0.28
C ILE A 159 10.20 -8.54 1.03
N ALA A 160 10.48 -8.62 2.32
CA ALA A 160 10.83 -7.45 3.12
C ALA A 160 12.34 -7.22 3.07
N VAL A 161 12.73 -5.99 2.70
CA VAL A 161 14.12 -5.53 2.69
C VAL A 161 14.27 -4.29 3.57
N PRO A 162 15.46 -4.01 4.13
CA PRO A 162 15.70 -2.81 4.94
C PRO A 162 15.34 -1.50 4.23
N ASN A 163 15.01 -0.45 4.98
CA ASN A 163 14.71 0.87 4.41
C ASN A 163 15.90 1.49 3.66
N ASP A 164 17.11 1.15 4.08
CA ASP A 164 18.39 1.56 3.50
C ASP A 164 19.09 0.43 2.74
N TRP A 165 18.31 -0.50 2.22
CA TRP A 165 18.82 -1.69 1.55
C TRP A 165 19.84 -1.34 0.46
N LYS A 166 21.01 -1.96 0.52
CA LYS A 166 21.98 -1.95 -0.58
C LYS A 166 21.42 -2.82 -1.70
N VAL A 167 20.86 -2.16 -2.70
CA VAL A 167 20.08 -2.82 -3.76
C VAL A 167 20.91 -3.89 -4.47
N ASP A 168 20.47 -5.15 -4.42
CA ASP A 168 21.03 -6.24 -5.21
C ASP A 168 20.48 -6.17 -6.65
N GLU A 169 21.23 -5.46 -7.51
CA GLU A 169 20.87 -5.25 -8.91
C GLU A 169 20.68 -6.57 -9.67
N LYS A 170 21.57 -7.55 -9.44
CA LYS A 170 21.54 -8.85 -10.12
C LYS A 170 20.29 -9.65 -9.74
N LEU A 171 19.96 -9.68 -8.46
CA LEU A 171 18.78 -10.35 -7.94
C LEU A 171 17.51 -9.76 -8.55
N LEU A 172 17.35 -8.42 -8.49
CA LEU A 172 16.17 -7.73 -9.01
C LEU A 172 15.99 -7.94 -10.51
N GLN A 173 17.05 -7.84 -11.29
CA GLN A 173 17.02 -8.06 -12.74
C GLN A 173 16.69 -9.51 -13.10
N GLN A 174 17.19 -10.49 -12.35
CA GLN A 174 16.85 -11.90 -12.53
C GLN A 174 15.38 -12.19 -12.19
N MET A 175 14.86 -11.61 -11.11
CA MET A 175 13.44 -11.75 -10.75
C MET A 175 12.53 -11.12 -11.82
N ALA A 176 12.87 -9.93 -12.29
CA ALA A 176 12.13 -9.27 -13.37
C ALA A 176 12.18 -10.10 -14.67
N LYS A 177 13.33 -10.67 -15.02
CA LYS A 177 13.47 -11.59 -16.17
C LYS A 177 12.56 -12.79 -16.04
N ALA A 178 12.56 -13.42 -14.86
CA ALA A 178 11.72 -14.60 -14.62
C ALA A 178 10.23 -14.28 -14.75
N ARG A 179 9.80 -13.09 -14.26
CA ARG A 179 8.41 -12.64 -14.39
C ARG A 179 8.04 -12.29 -15.82
N LEU A 180 8.94 -11.70 -16.57
CA LEU A 180 8.71 -11.38 -18.00
C LEU A 180 8.54 -12.64 -18.85
N ALA A 181 9.20 -13.74 -18.46
CA ALA A 181 9.13 -15.03 -19.16
C ALA A 181 7.87 -15.86 -18.87
N GLU A 182 7.05 -15.47 -17.89
CA GLU A 182 5.73 -16.08 -17.63
C GLU A 182 4.66 -15.54 -18.60
#